data_f8c2c76ecb41fe37fd784184f9f69803
#
_entry.id   f8c2c76ecb41fe37fd784184f9f69803
#
_cell.length_a   1.000
_cell.length_b   1.000
_cell.length_c   1.000
_cell.angle_alpha   90.00
_cell.angle_beta   90.00
_cell.angle_gamma   90.00
#
_symmetry.space_group_name_H-M   'P 1'
#
loop_
_entity.id
_entity.type
_entity.pdbx_description
1 polymer ?
#
loop_
_entity_poly.entity_id
_entity_poly.type
_entity_poly.pdbx_seq_one_letter_code
_entity_poly.pdbx_strand_id
1 'polypeptide(L)'
;MCSSDLKVVALTHQSNVLGTIPPISKINQLAKSNGALFILDACQSAPHFSIDVQELDVDAIAFSGHKMFGPTGIGVLWAKRELLEKIEPFIFGGSMIDDVSMTNATWAELPRKFEAGVPNMAQAVGLAAAIDYIDAIGLNNIDRKSTRLNSSH
;
A
#
# COMPACT_ATOMS: atom_id res chain seq x y z
N MET A 1 -23.13 14.86 16.87
CA MET A 1 -22.82 13.51 17.36
C MET A 1 -22.08 12.82 16.22
N CYS A 2 -20.79 12.51 16.37
CA CYS A 2 -20.11 11.65 15.41
C CYS A 2 -20.71 10.25 15.53
N SER A 3 -21.07 9.64 14.40
CA SER A 3 -21.59 8.28 14.35
C SER A 3 -20.52 7.33 14.90
N SER A 4 -20.90 6.47 15.84
CA SER A 4 -20.05 5.44 16.43
C SER A 4 -19.82 4.22 15.51
N ASP A 5 -20.22 4.32 14.25
CA ASP A 5 -20.21 3.22 13.26
C ASP A 5 -19.12 3.36 12.18
N LEU A 6 -18.17 4.25 12.35
CA LEU A 6 -16.99 4.37 11.47
C LEU A 6 -16.19 3.05 11.47
N LYS A 7 -16.03 2.45 10.29
CA LYS A 7 -15.36 1.15 10.14
C LYS A 7 -13.98 1.25 9.54
N VAL A 8 -13.76 2.26 8.70
CA VAL A 8 -12.50 2.43 7.98
C VAL A 8 -12.15 3.90 7.88
N VAL A 9 -10.89 4.22 8.14
CA VAL A 9 -10.25 5.50 7.84
C VAL A 9 -9.21 5.25 6.77
N ALA A 10 -9.40 5.82 5.59
CA ALA A 10 -8.41 5.79 4.52
C ALA A 10 -7.83 7.20 4.33
N LEU A 11 -6.51 7.33 4.32
CA LEU A 11 -5.83 8.61 4.29
C LEU A 11 -4.56 8.55 3.43
N THR A 12 -4.28 9.63 2.70
CA THR A 12 -2.99 9.76 2.02
C THR A 12 -1.87 10.07 3.03
N HIS A 13 -0.72 9.41 2.88
CA HIS A 13 0.45 9.65 3.73
C HIS A 13 1.12 10.98 3.41
N GLN A 14 1.18 11.34 2.12
CA GLN A 14 1.72 12.60 1.64
C GLN A 14 0.86 13.12 0.49
N SER A 15 0.52 14.40 0.53
CA SER A 15 -0.24 15.05 -0.54
C SER A 15 0.57 15.12 -1.83
N ASN A 16 -0.07 14.78 -2.95
CA ASN A 16 0.52 14.94 -4.29
C ASN A 16 0.53 16.40 -4.78
N VAL A 17 -0.15 17.31 -4.10
CA VAL A 17 -0.27 18.72 -4.49
C VAL A 17 0.71 19.58 -3.72
N LEU A 18 0.69 19.51 -2.40
CA LEU A 18 1.48 20.38 -1.53
C LEU A 18 2.60 19.64 -0.78
N GLY A 19 2.69 18.31 -0.90
CA GLY A 19 3.64 17.52 -0.12
C GLY A 19 3.34 17.46 1.38
N THR A 20 2.20 17.96 1.83
CA THR A 20 1.81 17.96 3.24
C THR A 20 1.67 16.53 3.75
N ILE A 21 2.25 16.26 4.92
CA ILE A 21 2.15 14.98 5.63
C ILE A 21 1.19 15.18 6.81
N PRO A 22 0.04 14.49 6.83
CA PRO A 22 -0.89 14.53 7.97
C PRO A 22 -0.26 13.90 9.23
N PRO A 23 -0.76 14.21 10.42
CA PRO A 23 -0.28 13.60 11.67
C PRO A 23 -0.78 12.14 11.80
N ILE A 24 -0.20 11.23 11.00
CA ILE A 24 -0.63 9.84 10.80
C ILE A 24 -0.84 9.11 12.13
N SER A 25 0.15 9.14 13.03
CA SER A 25 0.08 8.42 14.31
C SER A 25 -1.10 8.86 15.16
N LYS A 26 -1.39 10.17 15.20
CA LYS A 26 -2.55 10.69 15.97
C LYS A 26 -3.88 10.25 15.36
N ILE A 27 -3.98 10.28 14.03
CA ILE A 27 -5.21 9.88 13.33
C ILE A 27 -5.42 8.37 13.47
N ASN A 28 -4.35 7.57 13.36
CA ASN A 28 -4.42 6.13 13.56
C ASN A 28 -4.85 5.77 14.99
N GLN A 29 -4.32 6.45 16.02
CA GLN A 29 -4.76 6.25 17.41
C GLN A 29 -6.25 6.52 17.58
N LEU A 30 -6.77 7.59 16.96
CA LEU A 30 -8.19 7.90 16.97
C LEU A 30 -9.02 6.85 16.22
N ALA A 31 -8.58 6.38 15.07
CA ALA A 31 -9.23 5.30 14.32
C ALA A 31 -9.35 4.04 15.18
N LYS A 32 -8.24 3.60 15.76
CA LYS A 32 -8.19 2.41 16.62
C LYS A 32 -9.03 2.53 17.88
N SER A 33 -9.02 3.68 18.55
CA SER A 33 -9.85 3.89 19.75
C SER A 33 -11.36 3.80 19.45
N ASN A 34 -11.75 3.94 18.19
CA ASN A 34 -13.12 3.78 17.70
C ASN A 34 -13.36 2.44 16.98
N GLY A 35 -12.40 1.50 17.02
CA GLY A 35 -12.52 0.19 16.38
C GLY A 35 -12.52 0.24 14.84
N ALA A 36 -12.00 1.32 14.25
CA ALA A 36 -11.91 1.48 12.80
C ALA A 36 -10.54 1.01 12.28
N LEU A 37 -10.54 0.37 11.12
CA LEU A 37 -9.33 0.04 10.37
C LEU A 37 -8.68 1.31 9.83
N PHE A 38 -7.35 1.34 9.80
CA PHE A 38 -6.60 2.45 9.23
C PHE A 38 -5.79 2.03 8.01
N ILE A 39 -6.13 2.60 6.86
CA ILE A 39 -5.52 2.31 5.56
C ILE A 39 -4.74 3.53 5.08
N LEU A 40 -3.49 3.34 4.69
CA LEU A 40 -2.61 4.41 4.26
C LEU A 40 -2.31 4.33 2.76
N ASP A 41 -2.61 5.39 2.01
CA ASP A 41 -2.12 5.56 0.64
C ASP A 41 -0.73 6.18 0.68
N ALA A 42 0.29 5.39 0.39
CA ALA A 42 1.69 5.78 0.38
C ALA A 42 2.24 6.06 -1.03
N CYS A 43 1.39 6.24 -2.03
CA CYS A 43 1.84 6.46 -3.41
C CYS A 43 2.83 7.61 -3.57
N GLN A 44 2.70 8.66 -2.76
CA GLN A 44 3.61 9.82 -2.83
C GLN A 44 4.77 9.73 -1.83
N SER A 45 4.62 9.00 -0.74
CA SER A 45 5.63 8.93 0.31
C SER A 45 6.65 7.81 0.08
N ALA A 46 6.21 6.66 -0.45
CA ALA A 46 7.07 5.50 -0.66
C ALA A 46 8.35 5.77 -1.47
N PRO A 47 8.36 6.64 -2.51
CA PRO A 47 9.58 6.96 -3.23
C PRO A 47 10.50 7.98 -2.53
N HIS A 48 10.06 8.61 -1.43
CA HIS A 48 10.77 9.73 -0.81
C HIS A 48 11.41 9.40 0.53
N PHE A 49 10.76 8.57 1.36
CA PHE A 49 11.29 8.22 2.67
C PHE A 49 10.89 6.81 3.11
N SER A 50 11.67 6.26 4.02
CA SER A 50 11.40 4.94 4.58
C SER A 50 10.09 4.93 5.36
N ILE A 51 9.31 3.88 5.18
CA ILE A 51 8.05 3.66 5.87
C ILE A 51 8.15 2.36 6.65
N ASP A 52 8.09 2.46 7.98
CA ASP A 52 7.99 1.32 8.86
C ASP A 52 6.53 1.08 9.24
N VAL A 53 5.95 0.00 8.71
CA VAL A 53 4.54 -0.34 8.94
C VAL A 53 4.27 -0.79 10.37
N GLN A 54 5.29 -1.26 11.09
CA GLN A 54 5.18 -1.65 12.49
C GLN A 54 5.18 -0.42 13.40
N GLU A 55 6.08 0.54 13.13
CA GLU A 55 6.11 1.82 13.85
C GLU A 55 4.84 2.62 13.65
N LEU A 56 4.34 2.69 12.41
CA LEU A 56 3.09 3.37 12.08
C LEU A 56 1.85 2.61 12.58
N ASP A 57 1.99 1.29 12.83
CA ASP A 57 0.92 0.38 13.27
C ASP A 57 -0.36 0.48 12.42
N VAL A 58 -0.22 0.70 11.12
CA VAL A 58 -1.32 0.73 10.16
C VAL A 58 -1.86 -0.68 9.88
N ASP A 59 -3.13 -0.77 9.45
CA ASP A 59 -3.73 -2.07 9.14
C ASP A 59 -3.48 -2.48 7.69
N ALA A 60 -3.38 -1.49 6.78
CA ALA A 60 -2.96 -1.71 5.40
C ALA A 60 -2.27 -0.47 4.83
N ILE A 61 -1.42 -0.69 3.83
CA ILE A 61 -0.74 0.35 3.06
C ILE A 61 -0.69 -0.06 1.59
N ALA A 62 -0.92 0.91 0.70
CA ALA A 62 -0.84 0.69 -0.73
C ALA A 62 0.01 1.76 -1.42
N PHE A 63 0.71 1.37 -2.48
CA PHE A 63 1.47 2.29 -3.32
C PHE A 63 1.63 1.76 -4.75
N SER A 64 1.92 2.67 -5.69
CA SER A 64 2.03 2.40 -7.12
C SER A 64 3.49 2.33 -7.56
N GLY A 65 3.84 1.31 -8.35
CA GLY A 65 5.21 1.11 -8.85
C GLY A 65 5.71 2.25 -9.74
N HIS A 66 4.85 2.81 -10.59
CA HIS A 66 5.25 3.88 -11.52
C HIS A 66 5.66 5.20 -10.82
N LYS A 67 5.31 5.38 -9.55
CA LYS A 67 5.78 6.52 -8.73
C LYS A 67 7.10 6.24 -8.02
N MET A 68 7.58 5.00 -8.08
CA MET A 68 8.85 4.52 -7.51
C MET A 68 9.89 4.19 -8.59
N PHE A 69 9.95 4.95 -9.68
CA PHE A 69 10.80 4.67 -10.85
C PHE A 69 10.52 3.33 -11.53
N GLY A 70 9.49 2.62 -11.12
CA GLY A 70 9.07 1.33 -11.66
C GLY A 70 8.12 1.47 -12.85
N PRO A 71 7.74 0.35 -13.47
CA PRO A 71 6.82 0.34 -14.59
C PRO A 71 5.37 0.68 -14.17
N THR A 72 4.57 1.05 -15.16
CA THR A 72 3.12 1.15 -15.02
C THR A 72 2.48 -0.24 -14.87
N GLY A 73 1.26 -0.30 -14.36
CA GLY A 73 0.48 -1.53 -14.27
C GLY A 73 0.86 -2.46 -13.11
N ILE A 74 1.68 -1.99 -12.18
CA ILE A 74 1.99 -2.72 -10.95
C ILE A 74 1.93 -1.80 -9.73
N GLY A 75 1.52 -2.34 -8.61
CA GLY A 75 1.53 -1.71 -7.30
C GLY A 75 1.64 -2.77 -6.21
N VAL A 76 1.71 -2.32 -4.98
CA VAL A 76 1.82 -3.18 -3.80
C VAL A 76 0.72 -2.83 -2.82
N LEU A 77 0.06 -3.84 -2.29
CA LEU A 77 -0.76 -3.79 -1.09
C LEU A 77 -0.08 -4.63 -0.01
N TRP A 78 0.28 -4.00 1.09
CA TRP A 78 0.62 -4.69 2.32
C TRP A 78 -0.53 -4.53 3.31
N ALA A 79 -0.87 -5.58 4.03
CA ALA A 79 -1.84 -5.51 5.12
C ALA A 79 -1.50 -6.55 6.19
N LYS A 80 -2.01 -6.32 7.41
CA LYS A 80 -1.91 -7.29 8.50
C LYS A 80 -2.54 -8.60 8.09
N ARG A 81 -1.87 -9.72 8.37
CA ARG A 81 -2.33 -11.06 7.99
C ARG A 81 -3.75 -11.34 8.48
N GLU A 82 -4.05 -10.99 9.73
CA GLU A 82 -5.35 -11.20 10.34
C GLU A 82 -6.48 -10.44 9.62
N LEU A 83 -6.15 -9.33 8.98
CA LEU A 83 -7.09 -8.58 8.14
C LEU A 83 -7.30 -9.31 6.81
N LEU A 84 -6.22 -9.71 6.13
CA LEU A 84 -6.29 -10.42 4.85
C LEU A 84 -7.01 -11.77 4.96
N GLU A 85 -6.88 -12.48 6.06
CA GLU A 85 -7.58 -13.74 6.30
C GLU A 85 -9.10 -13.55 6.41
N LYS A 86 -9.55 -12.43 6.97
CA LYS A 86 -10.97 -12.14 7.21
C LYS A 86 -11.72 -11.56 6.01
N ILE A 87 -11.05 -10.83 5.14
CA ILE A 87 -11.71 -10.21 4.00
C ILE A 87 -11.81 -11.17 2.81
N GLU A 88 -12.93 -11.09 2.09
CA GLU A 88 -13.13 -11.84 0.86
C GLU A 88 -12.37 -11.18 -0.31
N PRO A 89 -11.95 -11.96 -1.32
CA PRO A 89 -11.37 -11.43 -2.54
C PRO A 89 -12.35 -10.48 -3.24
N PHE A 90 -11.83 -9.41 -3.80
CA PHE A 90 -12.60 -8.44 -4.58
C PHE A 90 -12.64 -8.77 -6.09
N ILE A 91 -11.56 -9.36 -6.60
CA ILE A 91 -11.43 -9.77 -8.00
C ILE A 91 -11.24 -11.29 -8.02
N PHE A 92 -11.89 -11.93 -8.99
CA PHE A 92 -11.86 -13.38 -9.13
C PHE A 92 -11.22 -13.80 -10.46
N GLY A 93 -10.45 -14.88 -10.44
CA GLY A 93 -9.78 -15.39 -11.63
C GLY A 93 -9.00 -16.67 -11.37
N GLY A 94 -8.23 -17.12 -12.35
CA GLY A 94 -7.35 -18.27 -12.20
C GLY A 94 -6.28 -18.04 -11.14
N SER A 95 -5.64 -19.08 -10.68
CA SER A 95 -4.53 -19.12 -9.70
C SER A 95 -4.89 -18.81 -8.26
N MET A 96 -5.99 -18.09 -7.97
CA MET A 96 -6.42 -17.71 -6.63
C MET A 96 -7.46 -18.66 -6.01
N ILE A 97 -8.00 -19.59 -6.79
CA ILE A 97 -9.02 -20.56 -6.37
C ILE A 97 -8.30 -21.83 -5.94
N ASP A 98 -8.73 -22.41 -4.81
CA ASP A 98 -8.29 -23.72 -4.34
C ASP A 98 -9.24 -24.80 -4.82
N ASP A 99 -10.54 -24.67 -4.54
CA ASP A 99 -11.59 -25.56 -5.03
C ASP A 99 -12.79 -24.76 -5.51
N VAL A 100 -13.51 -25.30 -6.50
CA VAL A 100 -14.70 -24.67 -7.07
C VAL A 100 -15.77 -25.69 -7.42
N SER A 101 -16.98 -25.39 -7.04
CA SER A 101 -18.19 -26.14 -7.41
C SER A 101 -19.18 -25.22 -8.13
N MET A 102 -20.33 -25.76 -8.50
CA MET A 102 -21.41 -24.97 -9.13
C MET A 102 -22.00 -23.89 -8.21
N THR A 103 -21.83 -24.01 -6.90
CA THR A 103 -22.48 -23.14 -5.91
C THR A 103 -21.53 -22.54 -4.90
N ASN A 104 -20.25 -22.95 -4.90
CA ASN A 104 -19.27 -22.49 -3.90
C ASN A 104 -17.86 -22.52 -4.47
N ALA A 105 -17.00 -21.69 -3.89
CA ALA A 105 -15.56 -21.70 -4.16
C ALA A 105 -14.78 -21.46 -2.85
N THR A 106 -13.59 -22.02 -2.78
CA THR A 106 -12.62 -21.75 -1.73
C THR A 106 -11.38 -21.10 -2.33
N TRP A 107 -10.67 -20.34 -1.52
CA TRP A 107 -9.57 -19.54 -1.98
C TRP A 107 -8.23 -20.14 -1.59
N ALA A 108 -7.25 -19.98 -2.45
CA ALA A 108 -5.88 -20.33 -2.15
C ALA A 108 -5.36 -19.54 -0.93
N GLU A 109 -4.28 -20.02 -0.34
CA GLU A 109 -3.62 -19.36 0.77
C GLU A 109 -3.08 -17.97 0.37
N LEU A 110 -2.88 -17.11 1.38
CA LEU A 110 -2.22 -15.80 1.20
C LEU A 110 -0.78 -16.00 0.70
N PRO A 111 -0.30 -15.15 -0.20
CA PRO A 111 -0.96 -13.98 -0.80
C PRO A 111 -1.85 -14.29 -2.01
N ARG A 112 -1.84 -15.52 -2.53
CA ARG A 112 -2.51 -15.92 -3.78
C ARG A 112 -4.01 -15.70 -3.76
N LYS A 113 -4.64 -15.70 -2.59
CA LYS A 113 -6.06 -15.36 -2.40
C LYS A 113 -6.46 -14.04 -3.09
N PHE A 114 -5.55 -13.08 -3.22
CA PHE A 114 -5.81 -11.75 -3.81
C PHE A 114 -5.13 -11.54 -5.17
N GLU A 115 -4.51 -12.57 -5.72
CA GLU A 115 -3.73 -12.53 -6.97
C GLU A 115 -4.51 -13.22 -8.10
N ALA A 116 -5.56 -12.56 -8.60
CA ALA A 116 -6.43 -13.14 -9.62
C ALA A 116 -5.79 -13.10 -11.02
N GLY A 117 -5.71 -14.26 -11.67
CA GLY A 117 -5.23 -14.42 -13.04
C GLY A 117 -3.73 -14.64 -13.16
N VAL A 118 -3.18 -14.40 -14.35
CA VAL A 118 -1.75 -14.53 -14.59
C VAL A 118 -1.00 -13.38 -13.92
N PRO A 119 0.03 -13.68 -13.09
CA PRO A 119 0.82 -12.65 -12.43
C PRO A 119 1.49 -11.70 -13.43
N ASN A 120 1.59 -10.43 -13.05
CA ASN A 120 2.20 -9.38 -13.85
C ASN A 120 3.75 -9.46 -13.77
N MET A 121 4.33 -10.54 -14.30
CA MET A 121 5.73 -10.93 -14.09
C MET A 121 6.73 -9.89 -14.61
N ALA A 122 6.51 -9.35 -15.81
CA ALA A 122 7.45 -8.39 -16.41
C ALA A 122 7.52 -7.10 -15.56
N GLN A 123 6.39 -6.62 -15.09
CA GLN A 123 6.31 -5.43 -14.25
C GLN A 123 6.85 -5.70 -12.83
N ALA A 124 6.71 -6.92 -12.32
CA ALA A 124 7.28 -7.30 -11.03
C ALA A 124 8.82 -7.27 -11.09
N VAL A 125 9.42 -7.80 -12.16
CA VAL A 125 10.87 -7.72 -12.38
C VAL A 125 11.32 -6.27 -12.54
N GLY A 126 10.55 -5.46 -13.29
CA GLY A 126 10.84 -4.03 -13.43
C GLY A 126 10.74 -3.25 -12.12
N LEU A 127 9.76 -3.58 -11.27
CA LEU A 127 9.64 -2.96 -9.93
C LEU A 127 10.79 -3.38 -9.01
N ALA A 128 11.24 -4.64 -9.06
CA ALA A 128 12.40 -5.10 -8.30
C ALA A 128 13.66 -4.31 -8.69
N ALA A 129 13.92 -4.15 -10.00
CA ALA A 129 15.04 -3.34 -10.49
C ALA A 129 14.96 -1.87 -10.06
N ALA A 130 13.75 -1.31 -9.98
CA ALA A 130 13.53 0.05 -9.49
C ALA A 130 13.82 0.18 -7.98
N ILE A 131 13.48 -0.84 -7.19
CA ILE A 131 13.81 -0.88 -5.75
C ILE A 131 15.32 -0.95 -5.55
N ASP A 132 16.02 -1.83 -6.28
CA ASP A 132 17.49 -1.92 -6.24
C ASP A 132 18.15 -0.57 -6.62
N TYR A 133 17.60 0.13 -7.59
CA TYR A 133 18.06 1.47 -7.98
C TYR A 133 17.86 2.51 -6.87
N ILE A 134 16.69 2.51 -6.22
CA ILE A 134 16.40 3.39 -5.08
C ILE A 134 17.36 3.10 -3.92
N ASP A 135 17.58 1.83 -3.61
CA ASP A 135 18.46 1.41 -2.52
C ASP A 135 19.92 1.80 -2.80
N ALA A 136 20.38 1.69 -4.03
CA ALA A 136 21.72 2.10 -4.44
C ALA A 136 21.96 3.61 -4.30
N ILE A 137 20.93 4.45 -4.53
CA ILE A 137 21.00 5.90 -4.33
C ILE A 137 20.82 6.26 -2.84
N GLY A 138 19.96 5.54 -2.15
CA GLY A 138 19.48 5.82 -0.80
C GLY A 138 18.35 6.85 -0.77
N LEU A 139 17.24 6.54 -0.10
CA LEU A 139 16.04 7.39 0.01
C LEU A 139 16.36 8.82 0.50
N ASN A 140 17.25 8.96 1.48
CA ASN A 140 17.67 10.27 2.00
C ASN A 140 18.34 11.16 0.95
N ASN A 141 18.98 10.57 -0.05
CA ASN A 141 19.61 11.33 -1.15
C ASN A 141 18.59 11.75 -2.20
N ILE A 142 17.55 10.93 -2.41
CA ILE A 142 16.43 11.23 -3.31
C ILE A 142 15.67 12.45 -2.78
N ASP A 143 15.29 12.44 -1.51
CA ASP A 143 14.55 13.53 -0.87
C ASP A 143 15.34 14.84 -0.87
N ARG A 144 16.63 14.80 -0.54
CA ARG A 144 17.50 15.99 -0.55
C ARG A 144 17.59 16.67 -1.91
N LYS A 145 17.52 15.93 -3.01
CA LYS A 145 17.56 16.48 -4.37
C LYS A 145 16.23 17.16 -4.72
N SER A 146 15.10 16.57 -4.37
CA SER A 146 13.78 17.18 -4.60
C SER A 146 13.60 18.49 -3.81
N THR A 147 14.07 18.54 -2.57
CA THR A 147 14.04 19.73 -1.72
C THR A 147 14.89 20.87 -2.30
N ARG A 148 16.06 20.58 -2.88
CA ARG A 148 16.91 21.58 -3.54
C ARG A 148 16.27 22.17 -4.79
N LEU A 149 15.57 21.38 -5.58
CA LEU A 149 14.88 21.88 -6.78
C LEU A 149 13.70 22.80 -6.43
N ASN A 150 13.02 22.54 -5.32
CA ASN A 150 11.90 23.36 -4.86
C ASN A 150 12.35 24.67 -4.17
N SER A 151 13.59 24.78 -3.71
CA SER A 151 14.14 25.99 -3.08
C SER A 151 14.78 26.99 -4.07
N SER A 152 14.79 26.67 -5.36
CA SER A 152 15.36 27.52 -6.42
C SER A 152 14.30 28.28 -7.26
N HIS A 153 13.07 28.38 -6.76
CA HIS A 153 11.98 29.19 -7.35
C HIS A 153 11.53 30.29 -6.43
#